data_a1b31c5e6b9a731fd2dda2fc37d4884d
#
_entry.id   a1b31c5e6b9a731fd2dda2fc37d4884d
#
_cell.length_a   1.000
_cell.length_b   1.000
_cell.length_c   1.000
_cell.angle_alpha   90.00
_cell.angle_beta   90.00
_cell.angle_gamma   90.00
#
_symmetry.space_group_name_H-M   'P 1'
#
loop_
_entity.id
_entity.type
_entity.pdbx_description
1 polymer ?
#
loop_
_entity_poly.entity_id
_entity_poly.type
_entity_poly.pdbx_seq_one_letter_code
_entity_poly.pdbx_strand_id
1 'polypeptide(L)'
;VYCGVGCQMEVGSAAGKVVQIRPAESPVNRGHLCVKGRYAFEFNHAPDRITTPMLRDGDHWRAVSWGEALDFTASRLKQIVAQYGADATGVLGSARATNEENYLAQKFARLVLGSNNVDCCARVCHQPSAKALKTMLGTGAATNAFDDIEIAQAIMICGCNPTENHPIV
;
A
#
# COMPACT_ATOMS: atom_id res chain seq x y z
N VAL A 1 2.96 -6.08 -3.47
CA VAL A 1 2.41 -5.20 -2.42
C VAL A 1 3.45 -4.36 -1.68
N TYR A 2 4.75 -4.41 -2.04
CA TYR A 2 5.80 -3.68 -1.33
C TYR A 2 6.32 -2.47 -2.07
N CYS A 3 6.61 -2.58 -3.36
CA CYS A 3 7.10 -1.45 -4.15
C CYS A 3 6.42 -1.37 -5.52
N GLY A 4 6.64 -0.27 -6.23
CA GLY A 4 6.04 0.04 -7.51
C GLY A 4 6.88 -0.34 -8.73
N VAL A 5 7.93 -1.17 -8.59
CA VAL A 5 8.75 -1.60 -9.75
C VAL A 5 7.90 -2.32 -10.79
N GLY A 6 6.91 -3.10 -10.36
CA GLY A 6 5.97 -3.76 -11.26
C GLY A 6 6.43 -5.15 -11.73
N CYS A 7 7.21 -5.85 -10.91
CA CYS A 7 7.67 -7.19 -11.22
C CYS A 7 6.51 -8.14 -11.54
N GLN A 8 6.61 -8.84 -12.65
CA GLN A 8 5.69 -9.91 -13.01
C GLN A 8 6.12 -11.22 -12.37
N MET A 9 5.14 -12.02 -11.98
CA MET A 9 5.37 -13.26 -11.25
C MET A 9 4.34 -14.33 -11.62
N GLU A 10 4.75 -15.58 -11.51
CA GLU A 10 3.89 -16.75 -11.57
C GLU A 10 3.55 -17.21 -10.15
N VAL A 11 2.28 -17.44 -9.88
CA VAL A 11 1.79 -17.87 -8.58
C VAL A 11 1.36 -19.32 -8.64
N GLY A 12 2.10 -20.20 -7.94
CA GLY A 12 1.74 -21.59 -7.75
C GLY A 12 0.79 -21.76 -6.57
N SER A 13 -0.32 -22.46 -6.78
CA SER A 13 -1.29 -22.77 -5.74
C SER A 13 -1.57 -24.26 -5.64
N ALA A 14 -1.77 -24.74 -4.42
CA ALA A 14 -2.17 -26.11 -4.12
C ALA A 14 -3.14 -26.12 -2.93
N ALA A 15 -4.21 -26.90 -3.02
CA ALA A 15 -5.22 -27.04 -1.97
C ALA A 15 -5.74 -25.68 -1.44
N GLY A 16 -5.96 -24.70 -2.33
CA GLY A 16 -6.47 -23.36 -1.97
C GLY A 16 -5.43 -22.45 -1.29
N LYS A 17 -4.18 -22.84 -1.25
CA LYS A 17 -3.09 -22.03 -0.68
C LYS A 17 -2.08 -21.67 -1.76
N VAL A 18 -1.49 -20.48 -1.65
CA VAL A 18 -0.30 -20.12 -2.42
C VAL A 18 0.90 -20.85 -1.80
N VAL A 19 1.59 -21.63 -2.60
CA VAL A 19 2.71 -22.47 -2.14
C VAL A 19 4.05 -22.05 -2.74
N GLN A 20 4.03 -21.25 -3.81
CA GLN A 20 5.24 -20.81 -4.48
C GLN A 20 4.99 -19.53 -5.27
N ILE A 21 6.00 -18.66 -5.33
CA ILE A 21 6.07 -17.55 -6.29
C ILE A 21 7.40 -17.67 -7.05
N ARG A 22 7.30 -17.57 -8.38
CA ARG A 22 8.45 -17.52 -9.29
C ARG A 22 8.45 -16.22 -10.08
N PRO A 23 9.62 -15.69 -10.45
CA PRO A 23 9.66 -14.57 -11.39
C PRO A 23 9.12 -15.03 -12.74
N ALA A 24 8.29 -14.19 -13.35
CA ALA A 24 7.95 -14.32 -14.76
C ALA A 24 8.91 -13.46 -15.60
N GLU A 25 9.16 -13.88 -16.84
CA GLU A 25 9.93 -13.07 -17.76
C GLU A 25 9.13 -11.84 -18.20
N SER A 26 9.69 -10.68 -18.04
CA SER A 26 9.06 -9.41 -18.46
C SER A 26 10.11 -8.33 -18.70
N PRO A 27 9.80 -7.29 -19.48
CA PRO A 27 10.70 -6.16 -19.68
C PRO A 27 11.11 -5.44 -18.39
N VAL A 28 10.27 -5.55 -17.33
CA VAL A 28 10.48 -4.84 -16.05
C VAL A 28 11.49 -5.57 -15.17
N ASN A 29 11.26 -6.85 -14.92
CA ASN A 29 12.07 -7.62 -13.96
C ASN A 29 12.98 -8.68 -14.60
N ARG A 30 12.97 -8.83 -15.94
CA ARG A 30 13.91 -9.67 -16.70
C ARG A 30 14.17 -11.03 -16.06
N GLY A 31 13.11 -11.72 -15.64
CA GLY A 31 13.21 -13.04 -14.96
C GLY A 31 13.73 -12.98 -13.52
N HIS A 32 13.86 -11.80 -12.92
CA HIS A 32 14.31 -11.64 -11.54
C HIS A 32 13.18 -11.30 -10.58
N LEU A 33 13.35 -11.66 -9.31
CA LEU A 33 12.41 -11.33 -8.24
C LEU A 33 13.16 -11.23 -6.92
N CYS A 34 12.99 -10.14 -6.21
CA CYS A 34 13.62 -9.95 -4.92
C CYS A 34 12.97 -10.82 -3.83
N VAL A 35 13.62 -10.93 -2.68
CA VAL A 35 13.15 -11.70 -1.53
C VAL A 35 11.72 -11.32 -1.11
N LYS A 36 11.36 -10.03 -1.13
CA LYS A 36 10.03 -9.56 -0.75
C LYS A 36 8.94 -10.13 -1.68
N GLY A 37 9.13 -10.04 -2.99
CA GLY A 37 8.20 -10.61 -3.97
C GLY A 37 8.11 -12.12 -3.89
N ARG A 38 9.24 -12.78 -3.67
CA ARG A 38 9.34 -14.25 -3.65
C ARG A 38 8.65 -14.89 -2.46
N TYR A 39 8.71 -14.26 -1.29
CA TYR A 39 8.20 -14.83 -0.02
C TYR A 39 7.01 -14.08 0.58
N ALA A 40 6.53 -13.02 -0.06
CA ALA A 40 5.40 -12.24 0.45
C ALA A 40 4.12 -13.04 0.69
N PHE A 41 3.94 -14.18 0.04
CA PHE A 41 2.76 -15.02 0.21
C PHE A 41 2.69 -15.73 1.57
N GLU A 42 3.81 -15.91 2.26
CA GLU A 42 3.88 -16.66 3.52
C GLU A 42 2.99 -16.04 4.61
N PHE A 43 2.90 -14.70 4.66
CA PHE A 43 2.05 -14.03 5.63
C PHE A 43 0.54 -14.33 5.44
N ASN A 44 0.10 -14.72 4.24
CA ASN A 44 -1.30 -15.05 3.99
C ASN A 44 -1.75 -16.30 4.74
N HIS A 45 -0.81 -17.18 5.04
CA HIS A 45 -1.06 -18.46 5.68
C HIS A 45 -0.35 -18.60 7.03
N ALA A 46 0.15 -17.50 7.59
CA ALA A 46 0.79 -17.49 8.89
C ALA A 46 -0.19 -17.94 9.99
N PRO A 47 0.24 -18.78 10.95
CA PRO A 47 -0.64 -19.32 11.98
C PRO A 47 -1.26 -18.25 12.90
N ASP A 48 -0.57 -17.14 13.06
CA ASP A 48 -0.95 -15.99 13.88
C ASP A 48 -1.71 -14.91 13.11
N ARG A 49 -2.05 -15.19 11.84
CA ARG A 49 -2.81 -14.23 11.04
C ARG A 49 -4.20 -14.00 11.62
N ILE A 50 -4.56 -12.73 11.82
CA ILE A 50 -5.92 -12.34 12.22
C ILE A 50 -6.87 -12.62 11.06
N THR A 51 -7.83 -13.52 11.28
CA THR A 51 -8.82 -13.95 10.27
C THR A 51 -10.26 -13.52 10.57
N THR A 52 -10.49 -12.96 11.76
CA THR A 52 -11.80 -12.46 12.21
C THR A 52 -11.67 -11.04 12.74
N PRO A 53 -12.71 -10.21 12.67
CA PRO A 53 -12.69 -8.91 13.31
C PRO A 53 -12.49 -9.04 14.82
N MET A 54 -11.83 -8.05 15.41
CA MET A 54 -11.58 -8.00 16.84
C MET A 54 -11.95 -6.63 17.41
N LEU A 55 -12.60 -6.60 18.54
CA LEU A 55 -12.87 -5.40 19.32
C LEU A 55 -11.97 -5.37 20.54
N ARG A 56 -11.45 -4.18 20.86
CA ARG A 56 -10.67 -3.97 22.05
C ARG A 56 -11.60 -3.83 23.26
N ASP A 57 -11.31 -4.60 24.31
CA ASP A 57 -12.01 -4.57 25.61
C ASP A 57 -10.95 -4.41 26.70
N GLY A 58 -10.77 -3.18 27.18
CA GLY A 58 -9.67 -2.83 28.07
C GLY A 58 -8.31 -3.11 27.43
N ASP A 59 -7.53 -4.01 28.04
CA ASP A 59 -6.21 -4.43 27.56
C ASP A 59 -6.25 -5.71 26.69
N HIS A 60 -7.44 -6.25 26.45
CA HIS A 60 -7.62 -7.47 25.69
C HIS A 60 -8.32 -7.23 24.35
N TRP A 61 -8.11 -8.16 23.42
CA TRP A 61 -8.81 -8.19 22.14
C TRP A 61 -9.78 -9.37 22.11
N ARG A 62 -11.05 -9.09 21.80
CA ARG A 62 -12.11 -10.09 21.70
C ARG A 62 -12.48 -10.28 20.22
N ALA A 63 -12.45 -11.51 19.74
CA ALA A 63 -12.97 -11.84 18.41
C ALA A 63 -14.49 -11.62 18.36
N VAL A 64 -14.97 -11.04 17.27
CA VAL A 64 -16.39 -10.71 17.07
C VAL A 64 -16.85 -11.08 15.67
N SER A 65 -18.16 -11.11 15.44
CA SER A 65 -18.71 -11.24 14.11
C SER A 65 -18.51 -9.96 13.27
N TRP A 66 -18.56 -10.09 11.96
CA TRP A 66 -18.54 -8.93 11.06
C TRP A 66 -19.71 -7.97 11.33
N GLY A 67 -20.92 -8.50 11.62
CA GLY A 67 -22.07 -7.68 11.98
C GLY A 67 -21.79 -6.81 13.19
N GLU A 68 -21.34 -7.41 14.29
CA GLU A 68 -20.99 -6.69 15.52
C GLU A 68 -19.89 -5.63 15.28
N ALA A 69 -18.85 -5.98 14.53
CA ALA A 69 -17.77 -5.04 14.23
C ALA A 69 -18.24 -3.84 13.40
N LEU A 70 -19.06 -4.07 12.39
CA LEU A 70 -19.61 -3.02 11.52
C LEU A 70 -20.59 -2.12 12.29
N ASP A 71 -21.48 -2.68 13.09
CA ASP A 71 -22.44 -1.92 13.89
C ASP A 71 -21.73 -1.06 14.93
N PHE A 72 -20.72 -1.61 15.60
CA PHE A 72 -19.89 -0.84 16.54
C PHE A 72 -19.19 0.33 15.82
N THR A 73 -18.51 0.05 14.71
CA THR A 73 -17.76 1.06 13.95
C THR A 73 -18.70 2.16 13.43
N ALA A 74 -19.82 1.78 12.82
CA ALA A 74 -20.80 2.73 12.30
C ALA A 74 -21.39 3.63 13.40
N SER A 75 -21.72 3.03 14.56
CA SER A 75 -22.26 3.75 15.71
C SER A 75 -21.23 4.76 16.25
N ARG A 76 -19.97 4.37 16.38
CA ARG A 76 -18.91 5.24 16.85
C ARG A 76 -18.64 6.40 15.89
N LEU A 77 -18.56 6.13 14.59
CA LEU A 77 -18.39 7.17 13.57
C LEU A 77 -19.54 8.16 13.57
N LYS A 78 -20.79 7.69 13.63
CA LYS A 78 -21.97 8.56 13.76
C LYS A 78 -21.93 9.45 15.00
N GLN A 79 -21.52 8.91 16.15
CA GLN A 79 -21.37 9.68 17.37
C GLN A 79 -20.31 10.78 17.23
N ILE A 80 -19.14 10.45 16.66
CA ILE A 80 -18.06 11.42 16.46
C ILE A 80 -18.52 12.53 15.51
N VAL A 81 -19.12 12.20 14.38
CA VAL A 81 -19.63 13.19 13.43
C VAL A 81 -20.71 14.06 14.04
N ALA A 82 -21.64 13.49 14.81
CA ALA A 82 -22.70 14.25 15.47
C ALA A 82 -22.16 15.20 16.56
N GLN A 83 -21.13 14.79 17.28
CA GLN A 83 -20.56 15.56 18.38
C GLN A 83 -19.55 16.63 17.92
N TYR A 84 -18.71 16.31 16.93
CA TYR A 84 -17.55 17.12 16.56
C TYR A 84 -17.57 17.60 15.10
N GLY A 85 -18.56 17.19 14.31
CA GLY A 85 -18.65 17.47 12.88
C GLY A 85 -17.88 16.48 12.02
N ALA A 86 -18.13 16.54 10.71
CA ALA A 86 -17.53 15.64 9.73
C ALA A 86 -16.00 15.74 9.67
N ASP A 87 -15.46 16.95 9.83
CA ASP A 87 -14.01 17.21 9.74
C ASP A 87 -13.20 16.64 10.92
N ALA A 88 -13.88 16.14 11.97
CA ALA A 88 -13.23 15.37 13.03
C ALA A 88 -12.86 13.94 12.58
N THR A 89 -13.25 13.55 11.37
CA THR A 89 -12.93 12.25 10.77
C THR A 89 -11.96 12.41 9.60
N GLY A 90 -11.18 11.37 9.35
CA GLY A 90 -10.27 11.31 8.20
C GLY A 90 -10.09 9.87 7.73
N VAL A 91 -9.73 9.70 6.46
CA VAL A 91 -9.46 8.41 5.85
C VAL A 91 -8.05 8.40 5.28
N LEU A 92 -7.26 7.43 5.69
CA LEU A 92 -5.91 7.20 5.17
C LEU A 92 -5.92 5.98 4.25
N GLY A 93 -5.73 6.24 2.95
CA GLY A 93 -5.51 5.22 1.94
C GLY A 93 -4.05 4.76 1.88
N SER A 94 -3.74 3.92 0.93
CA SER A 94 -2.40 3.40 0.75
C SER A 94 -2.05 3.24 -0.73
N ALA A 95 -0.80 3.56 -1.10
CA ALA A 95 -0.26 3.22 -2.41
C ALA A 95 -0.11 1.71 -2.63
N ARG A 96 -0.26 0.90 -1.58
CA ARG A 96 -0.23 -0.58 -1.61
C ARG A 96 -1.61 -1.22 -1.66
N ALA A 97 -2.67 -0.41 -1.53
CA ALA A 97 -4.03 -0.84 -1.77
C ALA A 97 -4.36 -0.78 -3.26
N THR A 98 -5.38 -1.52 -3.67
CA THR A 98 -5.85 -1.46 -5.06
C THR A 98 -6.48 -0.11 -5.38
N ASN A 99 -6.62 0.21 -6.66
CA ASN A 99 -7.31 1.44 -7.09
C ASN A 99 -8.77 1.45 -6.60
N GLU A 100 -9.42 0.29 -6.62
CA GLU A 100 -10.80 0.10 -6.17
C GLU A 100 -10.94 0.38 -4.67
N GLU A 101 -10.03 -0.12 -3.85
CA GLU A 101 -10.00 0.15 -2.41
C GLU A 101 -9.81 1.64 -2.12
N ASN A 102 -8.86 2.29 -2.79
CA ASN A 102 -8.63 3.73 -2.63
C ASN A 102 -9.82 4.56 -3.13
N TYR A 103 -10.47 4.16 -4.22
CA TYR A 103 -11.70 4.79 -4.70
C TYR A 103 -12.83 4.68 -3.67
N LEU A 104 -13.06 3.49 -3.13
CA LEU A 104 -14.09 3.26 -2.11
C LEU A 104 -13.79 4.02 -0.81
N ALA A 105 -12.53 4.10 -0.40
CA ALA A 105 -12.10 4.88 0.75
C ALA A 105 -12.43 6.36 0.60
N GLN A 106 -12.15 6.95 -0.56
CA GLN A 106 -12.50 8.34 -0.87
C GLN A 106 -14.02 8.55 -0.94
N LYS A 107 -14.73 7.63 -1.58
CA LYS A 107 -16.20 7.66 -1.69
C LYS A 107 -16.84 7.60 -0.30
N PHE A 108 -16.36 6.71 0.56
CA PHE A 108 -16.82 6.60 1.94
C PHE A 108 -16.61 7.90 2.73
N ALA A 109 -15.40 8.48 2.67
CA ALA A 109 -15.12 9.74 3.35
C ALA A 109 -16.07 10.86 2.92
N ARG A 110 -16.24 11.05 1.61
CA ARG A 110 -17.01 12.19 1.08
C ARG A 110 -18.51 12.00 1.17
N LEU A 111 -19.03 10.82 0.87
CA LEU A 111 -20.48 10.56 0.82
C LEU A 111 -21.06 10.12 2.16
N VAL A 112 -20.30 9.37 2.96
CA VAL A 112 -20.80 8.81 4.22
C VAL A 112 -20.42 9.67 5.41
N LEU A 113 -19.14 10.05 5.51
CA LEU A 113 -18.66 10.88 6.62
C LEU A 113 -18.87 12.38 6.38
N GLY A 114 -19.03 12.82 5.14
CA GLY A 114 -19.16 14.21 4.77
C GLY A 114 -17.86 15.02 4.89
N SER A 115 -16.72 14.34 4.89
CA SER A 115 -15.38 14.94 5.06
C SER A 115 -14.55 14.81 3.79
N ASN A 116 -13.73 15.81 3.51
CA ASN A 116 -12.71 15.74 2.45
C ASN A 116 -11.30 15.46 3.00
N ASN A 117 -11.20 15.05 4.27
CA ASN A 117 -9.95 14.65 4.92
C ASN A 117 -9.53 13.26 4.45
N VAL A 118 -8.98 13.20 3.25
CA VAL A 118 -8.49 11.97 2.64
C VAL A 118 -7.04 12.16 2.23
N ASP A 119 -6.18 11.27 2.68
CA ASP A 119 -4.78 11.27 2.29
C ASP A 119 -4.24 9.83 2.22
N CYS A 120 -2.98 9.67 1.89
CA CYS A 120 -2.34 8.37 1.82
C CYS A 120 -0.87 8.42 2.29
N CYS A 121 -0.23 7.26 2.35
CA CYS A 121 1.16 7.12 2.75
C CYS A 121 2.13 7.99 1.94
N ALA A 122 1.80 8.35 0.69
CA ALA A 122 2.64 9.19 -0.16
C ALA A 122 2.85 10.60 0.40
N ARG A 123 1.98 11.09 1.30
CA ARG A 123 2.10 12.42 1.91
C ARG A 123 3.47 12.65 2.55
N VAL A 124 3.96 11.70 3.30
CA VAL A 124 5.25 11.77 3.98
C VAL A 124 6.35 10.96 3.29
N CYS A 125 5.98 10.02 2.43
CA CYS A 125 6.92 9.16 1.74
C CYS A 125 7.61 9.87 0.58
N HIS A 126 6.84 10.33 -0.41
CA HIS A 126 7.40 10.76 -1.68
C HIS A 126 6.85 12.12 -2.15
N GLN A 127 5.82 12.68 -1.55
CA GLN A 127 5.27 13.96 -1.98
C GLN A 127 6.27 15.12 -1.89
N PRO A 128 7.16 15.20 -0.91
CA PRO A 128 8.25 16.19 -0.93
C PRO A 128 9.14 16.04 -2.16
N SER A 129 9.50 14.81 -2.52
CA SER A 129 10.30 14.52 -3.74
C SER A 129 9.53 14.85 -5.01
N ALA A 130 8.25 14.47 -5.09
CA ALA A 130 7.40 14.82 -6.24
C ALA A 130 7.26 16.34 -6.40
N LYS A 131 7.14 17.09 -5.30
CA LYS A 131 7.09 18.56 -5.32
C LYS A 131 8.42 19.13 -5.83
N ALA A 132 9.55 18.63 -5.34
CA ALA A 132 10.85 19.04 -5.78
C ALA A 132 11.07 18.78 -7.28
N LEU A 133 10.81 17.55 -7.73
CA LEU A 133 10.91 17.17 -9.15
C LEU A 133 10.03 18.05 -10.03
N LYS A 134 8.77 18.26 -9.64
CA LYS A 134 7.85 19.11 -10.40
C LYS A 134 8.32 20.57 -10.47
N THR A 135 8.91 21.07 -9.41
CA THR A 135 9.41 22.45 -9.37
C THR A 135 10.68 22.62 -10.21
N MET A 136 11.57 21.63 -10.19
CA MET A 136 12.86 21.69 -10.85
C MET A 136 12.84 21.20 -12.29
N LEU A 137 12.05 20.16 -12.57
CA LEU A 137 12.04 19.43 -13.85
C LEU A 137 10.71 19.51 -14.59
N GLY A 138 9.67 20.09 -13.98
CA GLY A 138 8.33 20.19 -14.58
C GLY A 138 7.48 18.90 -14.47
N THR A 139 8.03 17.80 -13.99
CA THR A 139 7.34 16.51 -13.81
C THR A 139 7.52 15.98 -12.39
N GLY A 140 6.50 15.35 -11.83
CA GLY A 140 6.59 14.72 -10.51
C GLY A 140 7.13 13.27 -10.52
N ALA A 141 7.70 12.84 -11.65
CA ALA A 141 8.23 11.49 -11.84
C ALA A 141 9.65 11.55 -12.39
N ALA A 142 10.32 10.40 -12.48
CA ALA A 142 11.62 10.27 -13.13
C ALA A 142 11.56 10.71 -14.61
N THR A 143 12.61 11.34 -15.07
CA THR A 143 12.75 11.82 -16.46
C THR A 143 13.45 10.80 -17.37
N ASN A 144 14.02 9.74 -16.77
CA ASN A 144 14.82 8.71 -17.45
C ASN A 144 14.16 7.34 -17.32
N ALA A 145 14.45 6.45 -18.27
CA ALA A 145 14.12 5.04 -18.16
C ALA A 145 15.17 4.28 -17.31
N PHE A 146 14.84 3.08 -16.85
CA PHE A 146 15.81 2.25 -16.14
C PHE A 146 16.99 1.83 -17.02
N ASP A 147 16.76 1.63 -18.30
CA ASP A 147 17.81 1.27 -19.25
C ASP A 147 18.88 2.37 -19.42
N ASP A 148 18.55 3.62 -19.12
CA ASP A 148 19.50 4.72 -19.15
C ASP A 148 20.60 4.58 -18.09
N ILE A 149 20.35 3.83 -17.01
CA ILE A 149 21.33 3.54 -15.97
C ILE A 149 22.49 2.73 -16.55
N GLU A 150 22.22 1.76 -17.43
CA GLU A 150 23.23 0.89 -18.04
C GLU A 150 24.17 1.65 -19.01
N ILE A 151 23.68 2.70 -19.64
CA ILE A 151 24.45 3.48 -20.62
C ILE A 151 25.05 4.78 -20.03
N ALA A 152 24.73 5.10 -18.78
CA ALA A 152 25.22 6.31 -18.13
C ALA A 152 26.73 6.25 -17.91
N GLN A 153 27.44 7.31 -18.31
CA GLN A 153 28.89 7.44 -18.07
C GLN A 153 29.24 7.81 -16.63
N ALA A 154 28.27 8.38 -15.90
CA ALA A 154 28.43 8.72 -14.51
C ALA A 154 27.08 8.60 -13.78
N ILE A 155 27.08 8.03 -12.59
CA ILE A 155 25.90 7.87 -11.74
C ILE A 155 26.22 8.47 -10.37
N MET A 156 25.38 9.40 -9.92
CA MET A 156 25.46 9.95 -8.57
C MET A 156 24.34 9.41 -7.71
N ILE A 157 24.68 8.77 -6.59
CA ILE A 157 23.73 8.20 -5.62
C ILE A 157 23.75 9.06 -4.36
N CYS A 158 22.60 9.67 -4.01
CA CYS A 158 22.45 10.50 -2.83
C CYS A 158 21.35 9.93 -1.92
N GLY A 159 21.73 9.46 -0.72
CA GLY A 159 20.78 9.00 0.30
C GLY A 159 19.87 7.84 -0.14
N CYS A 160 20.32 7.04 -1.09
CA CYS A 160 19.55 5.96 -1.68
C CYS A 160 20.21 4.60 -1.40
N ASN A 161 19.41 3.60 -1.04
CA ASN A 161 19.84 2.21 -0.95
C ASN A 161 18.95 1.35 -1.88
N PRO A 162 19.27 1.26 -3.17
CA PRO A 162 18.44 0.52 -4.13
C PRO A 162 18.39 -0.99 -3.81
N THR A 163 19.41 -1.55 -3.19
CA THR A 163 19.45 -2.97 -2.83
C THR A 163 18.39 -3.36 -1.81
N GLU A 164 17.95 -2.44 -0.97
CA GLU A 164 16.85 -2.68 -0.01
C GLU A 164 15.49 -2.23 -0.57
N ASN A 165 15.45 -1.06 -1.18
CA ASN A 165 14.19 -0.44 -1.57
C ASN A 165 13.66 -0.96 -2.91
N HIS A 166 14.52 -1.11 -3.92
CA HIS A 166 14.16 -1.50 -5.28
C HIS A 166 15.20 -2.44 -5.88
N PRO A 167 15.39 -3.67 -5.32
CA PRO A 167 16.51 -4.54 -5.69
C PRO A 167 16.49 -5.03 -7.15
N ILE A 168 15.40 -4.81 -7.87
CA ILE A 168 15.23 -5.26 -9.27
C ILE A 168 15.57 -4.15 -10.29
N VAL A 169 15.75 -2.93 -9.85
CA VAL A 169 16.17 -1.81 -10.70
C VAL A 169 17.65 -1.89 -11.04
#